data_7fa1c82418b997c0d77c8ff7e0698142
#
_entry.id   7fa1c82418b997c0d77c8ff7e0698142
#
_cell.length_a   1.000
_cell.length_b   1.000
_cell.length_c   1.000
_cell.angle_alpha   90.00
_cell.angle_beta   90.00
_cell.angle_gamma   90.00
#
_symmetry.space_group_name_H-M   'P 1'
#
loop_
_entity.id
_entity.type
_entity.pdbx_description
1 polymer ?
#
loop_
_entity_poly.entity_id
_entity_poly.type
_entity_poly.pdbx_seq_one_letter_code
_entity_poly.pdbx_strand_id
1 'polypeptide(L)'
;MEETMINAAIDPVKTGENIREAMNHKNLTVRDITLALGLSTPNAVYKWLRGDTIPSIDNIYALSLLLDSSLDELIAGRVVL
;
A
#
# COMPACT_ATOMS: atom_id res chain seq x y z
N MET A 1 -13.99 -15.60 -31.00
CA MET A 1 -13.98 -14.90 -29.71
C MET A 1 -12.73 -14.04 -29.59
N GLU A 2 -12.93 -12.82 -29.28
CA GLU A 2 -11.80 -11.91 -29.11
C GLU A 2 -11.21 -12.05 -27.72
N GLU A 3 -9.89 -12.03 -27.65
CA GLU A 3 -9.20 -11.96 -26.38
C GLU A 3 -8.95 -10.51 -26.04
N THR A 4 -9.29 -10.12 -24.83
CA THR A 4 -8.96 -8.82 -24.32
C THR A 4 -7.71 -8.95 -23.48
N MET A 5 -6.65 -8.26 -23.89
CA MET A 5 -5.41 -8.21 -23.13
C MET A 5 -5.41 -6.94 -22.29
N ILE A 6 -5.12 -7.09 -21.02
CA ILE A 6 -5.01 -5.98 -20.11
C ILE A 6 -3.57 -5.92 -19.61
N ASN A 7 -2.89 -4.81 -19.91
CA ASN A 7 -1.62 -4.51 -19.28
C ASN A 7 -1.91 -3.67 -18.05
N ALA A 8 -1.72 -4.26 -16.90
CA ALA A 8 -1.97 -3.60 -15.64
C ALA A 8 -0.78 -3.76 -14.72
N ALA A 9 -0.47 -2.72 -13.99
CA ALA A 9 0.60 -2.74 -13.01
C ALA A 9 0.22 -1.87 -11.83
N ILE A 10 0.74 -2.23 -10.66
CA ILE A 10 0.61 -1.37 -9.48
C ILE A 10 1.60 -0.23 -9.62
N ASP A 11 1.17 0.96 -9.25
CA ASP A 11 2.03 2.14 -9.15
C ASP A 11 2.57 2.22 -7.73
N PRO A 12 3.85 1.89 -7.50
CA PRO A 12 4.38 1.84 -6.14
C PRO A 12 4.43 3.21 -5.46
N VAL A 13 4.76 4.24 -6.22
CA VAL A 13 4.87 5.60 -5.67
C VAL A 13 3.51 6.10 -5.24
N LYS A 14 2.52 5.98 -6.10
CA LYS A 14 1.16 6.43 -5.78
C LYS A 14 0.55 5.62 -4.66
N THR A 15 0.79 4.32 -4.63
CA THR A 15 0.35 3.46 -3.53
C THR A 15 0.97 3.91 -2.20
N GLY A 16 2.26 4.24 -2.21
CA GLY A 16 2.94 4.76 -1.02
C GLY A 16 2.34 6.08 -0.54
N GLU A 17 2.00 6.97 -1.46
CA GLU A 17 1.33 8.23 -1.12
C GLU A 17 -0.03 7.97 -0.48
N ASN A 18 -0.80 7.03 -1.03
CA ASN A 18 -2.12 6.69 -0.49
C ASN A 18 -2.00 6.13 0.93
N ILE A 19 -1.00 5.28 1.18
CA ILE A 19 -0.76 4.74 2.52
C ILE A 19 -0.41 5.86 3.49
N ARG A 20 0.48 6.76 3.09
CA ARG A 20 0.87 7.90 3.93
C ARG A 20 -0.32 8.79 4.26
N GLU A 21 -1.15 9.06 3.28
CA GLU A 21 -2.34 9.88 3.49
C GLU A 21 -3.30 9.23 4.48
N ALA A 22 -3.54 7.94 4.34
CA ALA A 22 -4.39 7.19 5.26
C ALA A 22 -3.80 7.16 6.68
N MET A 23 -2.47 7.03 6.80
CA MET A 23 -1.79 7.11 8.09
C MET A 23 -2.02 8.46 8.74
N ASN A 24 -1.88 9.55 7.97
CA ASN A 24 -2.08 10.90 8.48
C ASN A 24 -3.51 11.10 8.96
N HIS A 25 -4.48 10.57 8.24
CA HIS A 25 -5.88 10.63 8.65
C HIS A 25 -6.14 9.96 9.99
N LYS A 26 -5.42 8.88 10.27
CA LYS A 26 -5.56 8.12 11.50
C LYS A 26 -4.59 8.55 12.58
N ASN A 27 -3.73 9.53 12.29
CA ASN A 27 -2.67 9.98 13.20
C ASN A 27 -1.74 8.83 13.60
N LEU A 28 -1.45 7.93 12.66
CA LEU A 28 -0.54 6.82 12.90
C LEU A 28 0.84 7.13 12.33
N THR A 29 1.85 6.77 13.11
CA THR A 29 3.25 6.95 12.71
C THR A 29 3.80 5.69 12.07
N VAL A 30 4.98 5.79 11.46
CA VAL A 30 5.70 4.62 10.96
C VAL A 30 5.94 3.61 12.08
N ARG A 31 6.26 4.08 13.27
CA ARG A 31 6.45 3.21 14.43
C ARG A 31 5.16 2.44 14.76
N ASP A 32 4.03 3.12 14.74
CA ASP A 32 2.74 2.48 15.01
C ASP A 32 2.46 1.36 14.02
N ILE A 33 2.71 1.60 12.75
CA ILE A 33 2.52 0.60 11.70
C ILE A 33 3.47 -0.59 11.92
N THR A 34 4.74 -0.30 12.20
CA THR A 34 5.76 -1.32 12.45
C THR A 34 5.34 -2.25 13.57
N LEU A 35 4.88 -1.69 14.67
CA LEU A 35 4.43 -2.46 15.83
C LEU A 35 3.16 -3.24 15.53
N ALA A 36 2.19 -2.60 14.89
CA ALA A 36 0.90 -3.22 14.61
C ALA A 36 1.02 -4.41 13.65
N LEU A 37 1.92 -4.33 12.68
CA LEU A 37 2.13 -5.42 11.75
C LEU A 37 3.17 -6.45 12.21
N GLY A 38 3.77 -6.25 13.37
CA GLY A 38 4.76 -7.19 13.91
C GLY A 38 6.06 -7.22 13.12
N LEU A 39 6.43 -6.10 12.51
CA LEU A 39 7.67 -6.00 11.74
C LEU A 39 8.85 -5.80 12.69
N SER A 40 10.00 -6.39 12.35
CA SER A 40 11.18 -6.29 13.19
C SER A 40 11.84 -4.92 13.12
N THR A 41 11.68 -4.21 12.00
CA THR A 41 12.23 -2.87 11.80
C THR A 41 11.26 -2.01 11.01
N PRO A 42 11.39 -0.66 11.04
CA PRO A 42 10.55 0.21 10.23
C PRO A 42 10.95 0.28 8.76
N ASN A 43 12.00 -0.42 8.35
CA ASN A 43 12.57 -0.29 7.01
C ASN A 43 11.56 -0.62 5.92
N ALA A 44 10.76 -1.67 6.11
CA ALA A 44 9.75 -2.06 5.13
C ALA A 44 8.73 -0.94 4.94
N VAL A 45 8.26 -0.34 6.02
CA VAL A 45 7.27 0.74 5.96
C VAL A 45 7.83 1.94 5.20
N TYR A 46 9.06 2.35 5.50
CA TYR A 46 9.69 3.44 4.76
C TYR A 46 9.82 3.16 3.28
N LYS A 47 10.15 1.91 2.91
CA LYS A 47 10.23 1.52 1.50
C LYS A 47 8.88 1.62 0.80
N TRP A 48 7.81 1.21 1.47
CA TRP A 48 6.46 1.36 0.92
C TRP A 48 6.11 2.83 0.70
N LEU A 49 6.41 3.67 1.68
CA LEU A 49 6.06 5.10 1.62
C LEU A 49 6.84 5.84 0.53
N ARG A 50 8.07 5.41 0.24
CA ARG A 50 8.88 5.98 -0.84
C ARG A 50 8.52 5.41 -2.21
N GLY A 51 7.80 4.30 -2.25
CA GLY A 51 7.52 3.63 -3.51
C GLY A 51 8.65 2.74 -4.00
N ASP A 52 9.60 2.39 -3.12
CA ASP A 52 10.70 1.49 -3.47
C ASP A 52 10.20 0.05 -3.62
N THR A 53 9.24 -0.34 -2.78
CA THR A 53 8.63 -1.65 -2.81
C THR A 53 7.13 -1.53 -2.55
N ILE A 54 6.41 -2.58 -2.90
CA ILE A 54 4.97 -2.71 -2.65
C ILE A 54 4.81 -3.65 -1.46
N PRO A 55 3.90 -3.34 -0.51
CA PRO A 55 3.60 -4.30 0.55
C PRO A 55 3.14 -5.64 -0.01
N SER A 56 3.46 -6.74 0.67
CA SER A 56 2.89 -8.04 0.33
C SER A 56 1.37 -7.99 0.46
N ILE A 57 0.71 -8.98 -0.13
CA ILE A 57 -0.75 -9.08 -0.04
C ILE A 57 -1.20 -9.12 1.43
N ASP A 58 -0.51 -9.89 2.26
CA ASP A 58 -0.83 -9.96 3.68
C ASP A 58 -0.69 -8.61 4.36
N ASN A 59 0.39 -7.91 4.07
CA ASN A 59 0.63 -6.60 4.68
C ASN A 59 -0.34 -5.54 4.18
N ILE A 60 -0.68 -5.53 2.90
CA ILE A 60 -1.63 -4.54 2.41
C ILE A 60 -3.04 -4.81 2.95
N TYR A 61 -3.40 -6.07 3.15
CA TYR A 61 -4.67 -6.41 3.79
C TYR A 61 -4.70 -5.93 5.24
N ALA A 62 -3.62 -6.18 5.99
CA ALA A 62 -3.50 -5.72 7.37
C ALA A 62 -3.56 -4.19 7.44
N LEU A 63 -2.90 -3.49 6.51
CA LEU A 63 -2.95 -2.04 6.43
C LEU A 63 -4.38 -1.55 6.17
N SER A 64 -5.11 -2.23 5.31
CA SER A 64 -6.50 -1.84 5.02
C SER A 64 -7.37 -1.88 6.28
N LEU A 65 -7.17 -2.88 7.12
CA LEU A 65 -7.91 -3.00 8.38
C LEU A 65 -7.45 -1.94 9.38
N LEU A 66 -6.15 -1.78 9.53
CA LEU A 66 -5.57 -0.83 10.49
C LEU A 66 -5.91 0.62 10.15
N LEU A 67 -5.88 0.95 8.87
CA LEU A 67 -6.11 2.31 8.38
C LEU A 67 -7.58 2.58 8.07
N ASP A 68 -8.44 1.56 8.23
CA ASP A 68 -9.86 1.68 7.90
C ASP A 68 -10.06 2.22 6.48
N SER A 69 -9.29 1.67 5.57
CA SER A 69 -9.31 2.03 4.15
C SER A 69 -9.47 0.76 3.33
N SER A 70 -10.20 0.85 2.23
CA SER A 70 -10.33 -0.30 1.34
C SER A 70 -9.03 -0.54 0.58
N LEU A 71 -8.86 -1.75 0.05
CA LEU A 71 -7.72 -2.05 -0.81
C LEU A 71 -7.68 -1.12 -2.02
N ASP A 72 -8.85 -0.82 -2.59
CA ASP A 72 -8.95 0.08 -3.74
C ASP A 72 -8.53 1.51 -3.40
N GLU A 73 -8.72 1.93 -2.16
CA GLU A 73 -8.27 3.25 -1.71
C GLU A 73 -6.76 3.30 -1.53
N LEU A 74 -6.15 2.20 -1.15
CA LEU A 74 -4.71 2.14 -0.90
C LEU A 74 -3.91 1.83 -2.15
N ILE A 75 -4.35 0.85 -2.93
CA ILE A 75 -3.60 0.38 -4.09
C ILE A 75 -3.93 1.26 -5.30
N ALA A 76 -2.90 1.87 -5.87
CA ALA A 76 -3.04 2.59 -7.13
C ALA A 76 -2.49 1.73 -8.26
N GLY A 77 -3.24 1.67 -9.35
CA GLY A 77 -2.84 0.88 -10.49
C GLY A 77 -2.78 1.71 -11.76
N ARG A 78 -2.14 1.15 -12.76
CA ARG A 78 -2.13 1.68 -14.13
C ARG A 78 -2.62 0.59 -15.05
N VAL A 79 -3.50 0.96 -15.95
CA VAL A 79 -4.01 0.06 -16.99
C VAL A 79 -3.71 0.68 -18.32
N VAL A 80 -3.04 -0.08 -19.19
CA VAL A 80 -2.77 0.33 -20.57
C VAL A 80 -3.49 -0.66 -21.46
N LEU A 81 -4.42 -0.14 -22.25
CA LEU A 81 -5.22 -0.96 -23.16
C LEU A 81 -4.64 -0.91 -24.56
#